data_bed3d8272a9b38fa4548f9ec7b1082d6
#
_entry.id   bed3d8272a9b38fa4548f9ec7b1082d6
#
_cell.length_a   1.000
_cell.length_b   1.000
_cell.length_c   1.000
_cell.angle_alpha   90.00
_cell.angle_beta   90.00
_cell.angle_gamma   90.00
#
_symmetry.space_group_name_H-M   'P 1'
#
loop_
_entity.id
_entity.type
_entity.pdbx_description
1 polymer ?
#
loop_
_entity_poly.entity_id
_entity_poly.type
_entity_poly.pdbx_seq_one_letter_code
_entity_poly.pdbx_strand_id
1 'polypeptide(L)'
;MSTAGELLVGLAMAVGLVGVVVPVLPGLLLVWGAGVAWAWLDGGGALRWSFAAILTLLFVAGTTLKYVLPARSATGAGAPRSTLLLAAAGAVVGFFVIPVVGIVVGGAGVVFLAELARLGSAGAAWQSTRAVLIGVGVGMLVELCAAASIFAVWLVAVVMT
;
A
#
# COMPACT_ATOMS: atom_id res chain seq x y z
N MET A 1 21.85 -16.92 9.92
CA MET A 1 20.96 -16.51 11.04
C MET A 1 20.43 -17.78 11.72
N SER A 2 19.96 -17.73 12.97
CA SER A 2 19.26 -18.89 13.55
C SER A 2 17.90 -19.05 12.91
N THR A 3 17.35 -20.28 12.84
CA THR A 3 15.99 -20.57 12.35
C THR A 3 14.94 -19.70 13.05
N ALA A 4 15.15 -19.38 14.33
CA ALA A 4 14.27 -18.47 15.06
C ALA A 4 14.31 -17.04 14.50
N GLY A 5 15.47 -16.57 14.06
CA GLY A 5 15.60 -15.25 13.43
C GLY A 5 14.90 -15.16 12.06
N GLU A 6 15.01 -16.22 11.26
CA GLU A 6 14.31 -16.30 9.97
C GLU A 6 12.80 -16.35 10.16
N LEU A 7 12.32 -17.09 11.16
CA LEU A 7 10.90 -17.11 11.51
C LEU A 7 10.39 -15.73 11.95
N LEU A 8 11.18 -14.97 12.72
CA LEU A 8 10.81 -13.61 13.13
C LEU A 8 10.73 -12.65 11.93
N VAL A 9 11.67 -12.75 10.99
CA VAL A 9 11.62 -11.96 9.75
C VAL A 9 10.40 -12.35 8.92
N GLY A 10 10.14 -13.63 8.72
CA GLY A 10 8.96 -14.12 8.02
C GLY A 10 7.65 -13.66 8.65
N LEU A 11 7.58 -13.68 9.99
CA LEU A 11 6.42 -13.17 10.73
C LEU A 11 6.25 -11.65 10.55
N ALA A 12 7.34 -10.87 10.62
CA ALA A 12 7.30 -9.44 10.38
C ALA A 12 6.84 -9.10 8.95
N MET A 13 7.28 -9.87 7.96
CA MET A 13 6.83 -9.74 6.57
C MET A 13 5.35 -10.11 6.43
N ALA A 14 4.88 -11.17 7.08
CA ALA A 14 3.47 -11.57 7.09
C ALA A 14 2.58 -10.48 7.71
N VAL A 15 3.02 -9.88 8.82
CA VAL A 15 2.36 -8.71 9.42
C VAL A 15 2.34 -7.53 8.44
N GLY A 16 3.44 -7.31 7.71
CA GLY A 16 3.50 -6.28 6.67
C GLY A 16 2.50 -6.53 5.53
N LEU A 17 2.35 -7.77 5.07
CA LEU A 17 1.35 -8.16 4.05
C LEU A 17 -0.08 -7.87 4.52
N VAL A 18 -0.40 -8.22 5.77
CA VAL A 18 -1.70 -7.87 6.38
C VAL A 18 -1.84 -6.35 6.48
N GLY A 19 -0.77 -5.64 6.81
CA GLY A 19 -0.73 -4.18 6.90
C GLY A 19 -0.99 -3.44 5.58
N VAL A 20 -0.69 -4.07 4.43
CA VAL A 20 -1.07 -3.54 3.11
C VAL A 20 -2.59 -3.53 2.94
N VAL A 21 -3.27 -4.57 3.40
CA VAL A 21 -4.74 -4.70 3.30
C VAL A 21 -5.43 -3.80 4.32
N VAL A 22 -4.83 -3.63 5.49
CA VAL A 22 -5.32 -2.74 6.55
C VAL A 22 -4.50 -1.45 6.49
N PRO A 23 -5.00 -0.35 5.89
CA PRO A 23 -4.21 0.85 5.54
C PRO A 23 -3.81 1.70 6.76
N VAL A 24 -3.50 1.06 7.87
CA VAL A 24 -3.01 1.68 9.12
C VAL A 24 -1.50 1.54 9.25
N LEU A 25 -0.94 0.48 8.68
CA LEU A 25 0.50 0.19 8.73
C LEU A 25 1.13 0.40 7.36
N PRO A 26 2.38 0.90 7.29
CA PRO A 26 3.11 1.01 6.02
C PRO A 26 3.58 -0.38 5.58
N GLY A 27 2.62 -1.25 5.12
CA GLY A 27 2.82 -2.68 4.92
C GLY A 27 3.98 -3.02 3.98
N LEU A 28 4.06 -2.37 2.82
CA LEU A 28 5.16 -2.57 1.86
C LEU A 28 6.53 -2.20 2.45
N LEU A 29 6.59 -1.13 3.26
CA LEU A 29 7.82 -0.71 3.95
C LEU A 29 8.26 -1.75 4.99
N LEU A 30 7.31 -2.34 5.73
CA LEU A 30 7.60 -3.40 6.72
C LEU A 30 8.13 -4.65 6.02
N VAL A 31 7.50 -5.09 4.93
CA VAL A 31 7.95 -6.28 4.18
C VAL A 31 9.36 -6.06 3.62
N TRP A 32 9.61 -4.91 2.99
CA TRP A 32 10.93 -4.56 2.47
C TRP A 32 11.96 -4.43 3.59
N GLY A 33 11.66 -3.68 4.65
CA GLY A 33 12.58 -3.44 5.77
C GLY A 33 12.98 -4.72 6.49
N ALA A 34 12.04 -5.64 6.71
CA ALA A 34 12.32 -6.96 7.28
C ALA A 34 13.25 -7.79 6.39
N GLY A 35 13.05 -7.77 5.06
CA GLY A 35 13.92 -8.48 4.11
C GLY A 35 15.33 -7.90 4.04
N VAL A 36 15.48 -6.58 4.06
CA VAL A 36 16.79 -5.92 4.09
C VAL A 36 17.50 -6.15 5.44
N ALA A 37 16.77 -6.07 6.55
CA ALA A 37 17.31 -6.38 7.88
C ALA A 37 17.83 -7.82 7.96
N TRP A 38 17.10 -8.78 7.37
CA TRP A 38 17.57 -10.16 7.26
C TRP A 38 18.92 -10.27 6.55
N ALA A 39 19.08 -9.61 5.40
CA ALA A 39 20.33 -9.63 4.64
C ALA A 39 21.50 -9.03 5.43
N TRP A 40 21.24 -8.02 6.23
CA TRP A 40 22.26 -7.32 7.04
C TRP A 40 22.65 -8.10 8.31
N LEU A 41 21.67 -8.58 9.07
CA LEU A 41 21.88 -9.24 10.36
C LEU A 41 22.56 -10.62 10.24
N ASP A 42 22.47 -11.26 9.09
CA ASP A 42 23.02 -12.58 8.86
C ASP A 42 24.44 -12.58 8.26
N GLY A 43 25.18 -11.48 8.41
CA GLY A 43 26.58 -11.36 8.05
C GLY A 43 26.88 -11.04 6.59
N GLY A 44 25.86 -10.79 5.75
CA GLY A 44 25.98 -10.04 4.49
C GLY A 44 26.92 -10.61 3.44
N GLY A 45 26.79 -11.87 3.03
CA GLY A 45 27.48 -12.37 1.85
C GLY A 45 27.00 -11.72 0.54
N ALA A 46 27.81 -11.73 -0.53
CA ALA A 46 27.48 -11.10 -1.81
C ALA A 46 26.10 -11.55 -2.37
N LEU A 47 25.75 -12.83 -2.17
CA LEU A 47 24.45 -13.37 -2.59
C LEU A 47 23.27 -12.73 -1.87
N ARG A 48 23.38 -12.52 -0.53
CA ARG A 48 22.32 -11.89 0.26
C ARG A 48 22.12 -10.41 -0.09
N TRP A 49 23.21 -9.70 -0.32
CA TRP A 49 23.12 -8.32 -0.81
C TRP A 49 22.52 -8.23 -2.20
N SER A 50 22.73 -9.24 -3.07
CA SER A 50 22.03 -9.32 -4.36
C SER A 50 20.52 -9.45 -4.18
N PHE A 51 20.08 -10.31 -3.26
CA PHE A 51 18.66 -10.41 -2.91
C PHE A 51 18.11 -9.10 -2.32
N ALA A 52 18.84 -8.47 -1.38
CA ALA A 52 18.43 -7.17 -0.82
C ALA A 52 18.28 -6.09 -1.91
N ALA A 53 19.15 -6.08 -2.92
CA ALA A 53 19.03 -5.19 -4.07
C ALA A 53 17.74 -5.48 -4.88
N ILE A 54 17.42 -6.75 -5.13
CA ILE A 54 16.18 -7.15 -5.81
C ILE A 54 14.96 -6.73 -4.99
N LEU A 55 14.94 -6.96 -3.68
CA LEU A 55 13.87 -6.53 -2.79
C LEU A 55 13.68 -5.01 -2.84
N THR A 56 14.79 -4.25 -2.88
CA THR A 56 14.75 -2.78 -2.98
C THR A 56 14.22 -2.31 -4.32
N LEU A 57 14.59 -2.96 -5.43
CA LEU A 57 14.04 -2.66 -6.75
C LEU A 57 12.52 -2.91 -6.79
N LEU A 58 12.05 -4.03 -6.24
CA LEU A 58 10.62 -4.34 -6.14
C LEU A 58 9.88 -3.33 -5.26
N PHE A 59 10.48 -2.90 -4.15
CA PHE A 59 9.93 -1.86 -3.29
C PHE A 59 9.78 -0.53 -4.01
N VAL A 60 10.83 -0.07 -4.69
CA VAL A 60 10.82 1.19 -5.47
C VAL A 60 9.80 1.11 -6.61
N ALA A 61 9.78 0.01 -7.35
CA ALA A 61 8.81 -0.21 -8.43
C ALA A 61 7.38 -0.22 -7.90
N GLY A 62 7.09 -0.97 -6.84
CA GLY A 62 5.77 -1.05 -6.22
C GLY A 62 5.30 0.31 -5.69
N THR A 63 6.17 1.03 -4.98
CA THR A 63 5.88 2.37 -4.48
C THR A 63 5.60 3.36 -5.62
N THR A 64 6.41 3.33 -6.67
CA THR A 64 6.22 4.22 -7.84
C THR A 64 4.89 3.91 -8.54
N LEU A 65 4.62 2.65 -8.84
CA LEU A 65 3.41 2.21 -9.52
C LEU A 65 2.15 2.51 -8.69
N LYS A 66 2.21 2.34 -7.37
CA LYS A 66 1.10 2.66 -6.44
C LYS A 66 0.62 4.11 -6.58
N TYR A 67 1.50 5.05 -6.89
CA TYR A 67 1.14 6.46 -7.07
C TYR A 67 0.89 6.84 -8.53
N VAL A 68 1.63 6.27 -9.47
CA VAL A 68 1.51 6.60 -10.90
C VAL A 68 0.23 6.06 -11.53
N LEU A 69 -0.16 4.82 -11.21
CA LEU A 69 -1.36 4.22 -11.80
C LEU A 69 -2.66 4.94 -11.38
N PRO A 70 -2.92 5.16 -10.08
CA PRO A 70 -4.11 5.92 -9.66
C PRO A 70 -4.12 7.36 -10.16
N ALA A 71 -2.96 8.02 -10.23
CA ALA A 71 -2.86 9.39 -10.73
C ALA A 71 -3.32 9.50 -12.18
N ARG A 72 -3.00 8.52 -13.02
CA ARG A 72 -3.47 8.46 -14.43
C ARG A 72 -4.97 8.24 -14.51
N SER A 73 -5.56 7.46 -13.61
CA SER A 73 -7.00 7.21 -13.56
C SER A 73 -7.77 8.41 -12.99
N ALA A 74 -7.23 9.09 -11.97
CA ALA A 74 -7.84 10.25 -11.34
C ALA A 74 -7.85 11.50 -12.25
N THR A 75 -6.81 11.70 -13.07
CA THR A 75 -6.78 12.79 -14.06
C THR A 75 -7.86 12.64 -15.12
N GLY A 76 -8.28 11.40 -15.43
CA GLY A 76 -9.42 11.12 -16.31
C GLY A 76 -10.78 11.41 -15.65
N ALA A 77 -10.90 11.40 -14.32
CA ALA A 77 -12.12 11.65 -13.58
C ALA A 77 -12.27 13.13 -13.12
N GLY A 78 -11.22 13.95 -13.27
CA GLY A 78 -11.28 15.39 -12.99
C GLY A 78 -11.46 15.78 -11.52
N ALA A 79 -11.25 14.87 -10.58
CA ALA A 79 -11.32 15.20 -9.15
C ALA A 79 -10.12 16.09 -8.74
N PRO A 80 -10.37 17.29 -8.17
CA PRO A 80 -9.31 18.20 -7.79
C PRO A 80 -8.54 17.68 -6.56
N ARG A 81 -7.30 18.15 -6.39
CA ARG A 81 -6.46 17.78 -5.23
C ARG A 81 -7.11 18.09 -3.88
N SER A 82 -7.93 19.15 -3.81
CA SER A 82 -8.70 19.49 -2.61
C SER A 82 -9.66 18.37 -2.21
N THR A 83 -10.37 17.76 -3.16
CA THR A 83 -11.25 16.62 -2.90
C THR A 83 -10.47 15.42 -2.33
N LEU A 84 -9.26 15.17 -2.85
CA LEU A 84 -8.40 14.08 -2.34
C LEU A 84 -7.89 14.35 -0.92
N LEU A 85 -7.56 15.60 -0.58
CA LEU A 85 -7.17 15.99 0.78
C LEU A 85 -8.36 15.86 1.75
N LEU A 86 -9.55 16.28 1.34
CA LEU A 86 -10.77 16.10 2.12
C LEU A 86 -11.10 14.61 2.32
N ALA A 87 -10.89 13.78 1.29
CA ALA A 87 -11.03 12.33 1.38
C ALA A 87 -10.09 11.73 2.42
N ALA A 88 -8.82 12.17 2.44
CA ALA A 88 -7.85 11.73 3.44
C ALA A 88 -8.28 12.13 4.86
N ALA A 89 -8.75 13.35 5.05
CA ALA A 89 -9.27 13.81 6.33
C ALA A 89 -10.51 13.00 6.76
N GLY A 90 -11.45 12.75 5.83
CA GLY A 90 -12.64 11.92 6.07
C GLY A 90 -12.29 10.47 6.41
N ALA A 91 -11.27 9.90 5.76
CA ALA A 91 -10.76 8.58 6.07
C ALA A 91 -10.16 8.50 7.48
N VAL A 92 -9.38 9.50 7.88
CA VAL A 92 -8.82 9.59 9.26
C VAL A 92 -9.93 9.69 10.29
N VAL A 93 -10.88 10.60 10.12
CA VAL A 93 -12.02 10.74 11.04
C VAL A 93 -12.83 9.44 11.09
N GLY A 94 -13.12 8.84 9.94
CA GLY A 94 -13.84 7.58 9.84
C GLY A 94 -13.14 6.44 10.57
N PHE A 95 -11.81 6.38 10.53
CA PHE A 95 -11.02 5.39 11.26
C PHE A 95 -11.24 5.47 12.78
N PHE A 96 -11.33 6.68 13.34
CA PHE A 96 -11.59 6.84 14.77
C PHE A 96 -13.02 6.49 15.18
N VAL A 97 -13.98 6.52 14.24
CA VAL A 97 -15.38 6.13 14.49
C VAL A 97 -15.55 4.61 14.36
N ILE A 98 -15.08 4.02 13.29
CA ILE A 98 -15.11 2.57 13.03
C ILE A 98 -13.78 2.19 12.38
N PRO A 99 -12.87 1.53 13.10
CA PRO A 99 -11.58 1.12 12.55
C PRO A 99 -11.76 0.30 11.25
N VAL A 100 -10.90 0.55 10.26
CA VAL A 100 -10.87 -0.08 8.94
C VAL A 100 -12.07 0.27 8.05
N VAL A 101 -13.30 -0.08 8.43
CA VAL A 101 -14.53 0.22 7.66
C VAL A 101 -14.74 1.72 7.54
N GLY A 102 -14.51 2.46 8.63
CA GLY A 102 -14.64 3.92 8.67
C GLY A 102 -13.68 4.65 7.74
N ILE A 103 -12.48 4.10 7.47
CA ILE A 103 -11.57 4.69 6.47
C ILE A 103 -12.24 4.74 5.10
N VAL A 104 -12.83 3.63 4.68
CA VAL A 104 -13.47 3.51 3.36
C VAL A 104 -14.75 4.34 3.32
N VAL A 105 -15.61 4.20 4.31
CA VAL A 105 -16.91 4.90 4.36
C VAL A 105 -16.72 6.39 4.56
N GLY A 106 -15.83 6.81 5.46
CA GLY A 106 -15.51 8.21 5.73
C GLY A 106 -14.84 8.89 4.54
N GLY A 107 -13.84 8.24 3.95
CA GLY A 107 -13.17 8.74 2.75
C GLY A 107 -14.12 8.85 1.56
N ALA A 108 -14.87 7.80 1.25
CA ALA A 108 -15.83 7.78 0.14
C ALA A 108 -16.98 8.79 0.36
N GLY A 109 -17.50 8.86 1.59
CA GLY A 109 -18.57 9.80 1.94
C GLY A 109 -18.15 11.26 1.76
N VAL A 110 -16.95 11.61 2.22
CA VAL A 110 -16.41 12.96 2.06
C VAL A 110 -16.14 13.29 0.59
N VAL A 111 -15.60 12.35 -0.20
CA VAL A 111 -15.43 12.54 -1.65
C VAL A 111 -16.79 12.80 -2.30
N PHE A 112 -17.79 11.98 -2.01
CA PHE A 112 -19.12 12.13 -2.58
C PHE A 112 -19.73 13.49 -2.23
N LEU A 113 -19.66 13.93 -0.97
CA LEU A 113 -20.20 15.21 -0.54
C LEU A 113 -19.46 16.39 -1.18
N ALA A 114 -18.13 16.33 -1.24
CA ALA A 114 -17.33 17.38 -1.88
C ALA A 114 -17.61 17.48 -3.38
N GLU A 115 -17.72 16.35 -4.07
CA GLU A 115 -18.05 16.32 -5.48
C GLU A 115 -19.53 16.71 -5.76
N LEU A 116 -20.44 16.37 -4.85
CA LEU A 116 -21.84 16.81 -4.94
C LEU A 116 -21.94 18.32 -4.83
N ALA A 117 -21.23 18.93 -3.87
CA ALA A 117 -21.18 20.38 -3.72
C ALA A 117 -20.54 21.08 -4.94
N ARG A 118 -19.54 20.43 -5.58
CA ARG A 118 -18.84 20.99 -6.74
C ARG A 118 -19.61 20.83 -8.05
N LEU A 119 -20.24 19.65 -8.26
CA LEU A 119 -20.84 19.29 -9.55
C LEU A 119 -22.35 19.54 -9.59
N GLY A 120 -23.00 19.73 -8.43
CA GLY A 120 -24.44 20.00 -8.34
C GLY A 120 -25.33 18.81 -8.74
N SER A 121 -24.77 17.64 -9.03
CA SER A 121 -25.48 16.45 -9.50
C SER A 121 -24.99 15.20 -8.77
N ALA A 122 -25.92 14.46 -8.14
CA ALA A 122 -25.61 13.23 -7.43
C ALA A 122 -25.03 12.14 -8.35
N GLY A 123 -25.49 12.08 -9.61
CA GLY A 123 -24.98 11.13 -10.61
C GLY A 123 -23.51 11.41 -10.96
N ALA A 124 -23.15 12.67 -11.22
CA ALA A 124 -21.79 13.08 -11.52
C ALA A 124 -20.87 12.92 -10.29
N ALA A 125 -21.36 13.27 -9.10
CA ALA A 125 -20.64 13.07 -7.85
C ALA A 125 -20.33 11.59 -7.59
N TRP A 126 -21.29 10.71 -7.81
CA TRP A 126 -21.10 9.27 -7.67
C TRP A 126 -20.07 8.71 -8.66
N GLN A 127 -20.12 9.16 -9.93
CA GLN A 127 -19.16 8.75 -10.95
C GLN A 127 -17.72 9.15 -10.56
N SER A 128 -17.54 10.38 -10.07
CA SER A 128 -16.25 10.87 -9.58
C SER A 128 -15.78 10.08 -8.36
N THR A 129 -16.66 9.84 -7.37
CA THR A 129 -16.36 9.05 -6.18
C THR A 129 -15.95 7.62 -6.54
N ARG A 130 -16.68 6.98 -7.44
CA ARG A 130 -16.35 5.63 -7.92
C ARG A 130 -14.96 5.59 -8.57
N ALA A 131 -14.59 6.59 -9.37
CA ALA A 131 -13.27 6.65 -10.00
C ALA A 131 -12.14 6.79 -8.96
N VAL A 132 -12.34 7.59 -7.91
CA VAL A 132 -11.40 7.72 -6.79
C VAL A 132 -11.26 6.38 -6.05
N LEU A 133 -12.38 5.71 -5.74
CA LEU A 133 -12.35 4.41 -5.04
C LEU A 133 -11.64 3.33 -5.86
N ILE A 134 -11.88 3.28 -7.17
CA ILE A 134 -11.17 2.37 -8.08
C ILE A 134 -9.68 2.68 -8.07
N GLY A 135 -9.28 3.95 -8.13
CA GLY A 135 -7.88 4.38 -8.05
C GLY A 135 -7.19 3.91 -6.76
N VAL A 136 -7.86 4.09 -5.62
CA VAL A 136 -7.35 3.60 -4.32
C VAL A 136 -7.23 2.07 -4.33
N GLY A 137 -8.24 1.35 -4.81
CA GLY A 137 -8.23 -0.11 -4.91
C GLY A 137 -7.10 -0.62 -5.80
N VAL A 138 -6.85 0.01 -6.95
CA VAL A 138 -5.72 -0.33 -7.83
C VAL A 138 -4.39 -0.08 -7.11
N GLY A 139 -4.24 1.04 -6.41
CA GLY A 139 -3.05 1.31 -5.61
C GLY A 139 -2.77 0.25 -4.55
N MET A 140 -3.82 -0.20 -3.83
CA MET A 140 -3.72 -1.30 -2.85
C MET A 140 -3.32 -2.64 -3.50
N LEU A 141 -3.90 -2.97 -4.65
CA LEU A 141 -3.55 -4.19 -5.39
C LEU A 141 -2.09 -4.18 -5.84
N VAL A 142 -1.61 -3.07 -6.37
CA VAL A 142 -0.19 -2.91 -6.76
C VAL A 142 0.72 -3.08 -5.54
N GLU A 143 0.38 -2.47 -4.41
CA GLU A 143 1.15 -2.58 -3.17
C GLU A 143 1.17 -4.03 -2.66
N LEU A 144 0.02 -4.71 -2.70
CA LEU A 144 -0.08 -6.12 -2.29
C LEU A 144 0.74 -7.04 -3.20
N CYS A 145 0.67 -6.84 -4.52
CA CYS A 145 1.48 -7.60 -5.48
C CYS A 145 2.98 -7.39 -5.27
N ALA A 146 3.41 -6.14 -5.03
CA ALA A 146 4.80 -5.83 -4.74
C ALA A 146 5.26 -6.48 -3.43
N ALA A 147 4.48 -6.36 -2.36
CA ALA A 147 4.78 -6.96 -1.06
C ALA A 147 4.83 -8.49 -1.13
N ALA A 148 3.88 -9.13 -1.82
CA ALA A 148 3.88 -10.58 -2.05
C ALA A 148 5.09 -11.02 -2.87
N SER A 149 5.51 -10.25 -3.89
CA SER A 149 6.71 -10.53 -4.68
C SER A 149 7.97 -10.44 -3.84
N ILE A 150 8.10 -9.42 -2.97
CA ILE A 150 9.22 -9.27 -2.03
C ILE A 150 9.27 -10.48 -1.08
N PHE A 151 8.13 -10.87 -0.52
CA PHE A 151 8.04 -12.03 0.37
C PHE A 151 8.44 -13.32 -0.32
N ALA A 152 7.96 -13.56 -1.55
CA ALA A 152 8.33 -14.74 -2.34
C ALA A 152 9.83 -14.79 -2.67
N VAL A 153 10.42 -13.67 -3.09
CA VAL A 153 11.87 -13.58 -3.34
C VAL A 153 12.67 -13.83 -2.07
N TRP A 154 12.23 -13.32 -0.93
CA TRP A 154 12.88 -13.59 0.35
C TRP A 154 12.81 -15.08 0.73
N LEU A 155 11.66 -15.75 0.52
CA LEU A 155 11.54 -17.21 0.75
C LEU A 155 12.55 -18.00 -0.09
N VAL A 156 12.69 -17.64 -1.38
CA VAL A 156 13.71 -18.26 -2.24
C VAL A 156 15.11 -17.99 -1.71
N ALA A 157 15.38 -16.76 -1.26
CA ALA A 157 16.67 -16.38 -0.71
C ALA A 157 17.04 -17.20 0.54
N VAL A 158 16.10 -17.41 1.45
CA VAL A 158 16.30 -18.23 2.68
C VAL A 158 16.63 -19.69 2.32
N VAL A 159 15.98 -20.25 1.31
CA VAL A 159 16.23 -21.64 0.87
C VAL A 159 17.60 -21.78 0.19
N MET A 160 18.10 -20.72 -0.48
CA MET A 160 19.34 -20.72 -1.24
C MET A 160 20.58 -20.38 -0.41
N THR A 161 20.41 -19.83 0.79
CA THR A 161 21.51 -19.32 1.64
C THR A 161 21.52 -19.96 3.02
#